data_8b48a726b358dc785e473d51d67c6148
#
_entry.id   8b48a726b358dc785e473d51d67c6148
#
_cell.length_a   1.000
_cell.length_b   1.000
_cell.length_c   1.000
_cell.angle_alpha   90.00
_cell.angle_beta   90.00
_cell.angle_gamma   90.00
#
_symmetry.space_group_name_H-M   'P 1'
#
loop_
_entity.id
_entity.type
_entity.pdbx_description
1 polymer ?
#
loop_
_entity_poly.entity_id
_entity_poly.type
_entity_poly.pdbx_seq_one_letter_code
_entity_poly.pdbx_strand_id
1 'polypeptide(L)'
;MTESTQAISWWQAEPSRLARDRREIEAGFPDLVLTLEGQGHWSGHLPMWPLDRPEPPGVTDLLHGRGLGIAVSYSAAYPVVSPYVVPLDPKPLAEELTQTRWHVLGNEALCLFQTQADWDPSSSVTDLLLKAAGWRIEYGLLKAGVRTDMTMAGIVYDDSLDHLIAEAATRLAPVAEETTATAEQAEEGTTR
;
A
#
# COMPACT_ATOMS: atom_id res chain seq x y z
N MET A 1 17.06 -25.32 -38.45
CA MET A 1 16.32 -25.46 -37.19
C MET A 1 17.04 -24.59 -36.17
N THR A 2 16.55 -23.39 -35.90
CA THR A 2 17.09 -22.49 -34.89
C THR A 2 16.52 -22.97 -33.55
N GLU A 3 17.36 -23.61 -32.72
CA GLU A 3 17.01 -23.83 -31.31
C GLU A 3 16.75 -22.47 -30.66
N SER A 4 15.50 -22.24 -30.27
CA SER A 4 15.13 -21.09 -29.47
C SER A 4 15.75 -21.30 -28.08
N THR A 5 16.87 -20.64 -27.79
CA THR A 5 17.45 -20.64 -26.45
C THR A 5 16.46 -19.93 -25.54
N GLN A 6 15.70 -20.71 -24.77
CA GLN A 6 14.78 -20.16 -23.78
C GLN A 6 15.62 -19.46 -22.70
N ALA A 7 15.36 -18.18 -22.49
CA ALA A 7 16.05 -17.43 -21.45
C ALA A 7 15.72 -18.02 -20.06
N ILE A 8 16.76 -18.27 -19.28
CA ILE A 8 16.61 -18.79 -17.90
C ILE A 8 16.00 -17.67 -17.05
N SER A 9 14.93 -17.99 -16.33
CA SER A 9 14.33 -17.04 -15.39
C SER A 9 15.24 -16.85 -14.17
N TRP A 10 15.19 -15.67 -13.53
CA TRP A 10 16.02 -15.39 -12.34
C TRP A 10 15.83 -16.45 -11.25
N TRP A 11 14.59 -16.89 -11.03
CA TRP A 11 14.25 -17.87 -9.98
C TRP A 11 14.79 -19.28 -10.29
N GLN A 12 15.11 -19.59 -11.53
CA GLN A 12 15.82 -20.81 -11.92
C GLN A 12 17.33 -20.65 -11.71
N ALA A 13 17.86 -19.43 -11.95
CA ALA A 13 19.26 -19.12 -11.74
C ALA A 13 19.62 -19.00 -10.26
N GLU A 14 18.71 -18.46 -9.44
CA GLU A 14 18.89 -18.13 -8.02
C GLU A 14 17.87 -18.86 -7.11
N PRO A 15 17.85 -20.21 -7.08
CA PRO A 15 16.82 -20.98 -6.34
C PRO A 15 16.86 -20.74 -4.83
N SER A 16 18.03 -20.45 -4.27
CA SER A 16 18.19 -20.11 -2.85
C SER A 16 17.55 -18.78 -2.51
N ARG A 17 17.64 -17.81 -3.43
CA ARG A 17 16.97 -16.52 -3.29
C ARG A 17 15.46 -16.66 -3.35
N LEU A 18 14.94 -17.43 -4.31
CA LEU A 18 13.51 -17.74 -4.38
C LEU A 18 13.01 -18.38 -3.09
N ALA A 19 13.73 -19.36 -2.57
CA ALA A 19 13.35 -20.05 -1.33
C ALA A 19 13.34 -19.10 -0.11
N ARG A 20 14.28 -18.16 -0.05
CA ARG A 20 14.32 -17.11 0.97
C ARG A 20 13.13 -16.19 0.86
N ASP A 21 12.91 -15.60 -0.33
CA ASP A 21 11.83 -14.65 -0.57
C ASP A 21 10.45 -15.27 -0.26
N ARG A 22 10.23 -16.53 -0.69
CA ARG A 22 9.00 -17.26 -0.35
C ARG A 22 8.80 -17.36 1.15
N ARG A 23 9.79 -17.85 1.87
CA ARG A 23 9.70 -18.04 3.32
C ARG A 23 9.40 -16.72 4.04
N GLU A 24 10.09 -15.64 3.65
CA GLU A 24 9.94 -14.32 4.28
C GLU A 24 8.59 -13.70 3.96
N ILE A 25 8.16 -13.74 2.69
CA ILE A 25 6.88 -13.16 2.26
C ILE A 25 5.70 -13.98 2.80
N GLU A 26 5.71 -15.32 2.69
CA GLU A 26 4.64 -16.17 3.21
C GLU A 26 4.47 -16.03 4.72
N ALA A 27 5.57 -15.77 5.46
CA ALA A 27 5.51 -15.55 6.90
C ALA A 27 4.97 -14.16 7.30
N GLY A 28 5.35 -13.10 6.57
CA GLY A 28 4.97 -11.73 6.91
C GLY A 28 3.70 -11.25 6.22
N PHE A 29 3.37 -11.82 5.05
CA PHE A 29 2.30 -11.37 4.17
C PHE A 29 1.56 -12.57 3.56
N PRO A 30 0.83 -13.35 4.36
CA PRO A 30 0.24 -14.63 3.95
C PRO A 30 -0.82 -14.52 2.85
N ASP A 31 -1.39 -13.33 2.63
CA ASP A 31 -2.39 -13.07 1.59
C ASP A 31 -1.78 -12.81 0.21
N LEU A 32 -0.44 -12.85 0.09
CA LEU A 32 0.25 -12.75 -1.18
C LEU A 32 0.47 -14.15 -1.79
N VAL A 33 0.15 -14.28 -3.07
CA VAL A 33 0.28 -15.53 -3.83
C VAL A 33 1.37 -15.38 -4.89
N LEU A 34 2.31 -16.33 -4.91
CA LEU A 34 3.38 -16.39 -5.92
C LEU A 34 2.92 -17.12 -7.17
N THR A 35 3.15 -16.51 -8.32
CA THR A 35 3.01 -17.13 -9.65
C THR A 35 4.37 -17.16 -10.33
N LEU A 36 4.85 -18.34 -10.74
CA LEU A 36 6.14 -18.55 -11.39
C LEU A 36 5.98 -18.68 -12.91
N GLU A 37 5.42 -17.64 -13.53
CA GLU A 37 5.34 -17.49 -14.97
C GLU A 37 6.26 -16.36 -15.43
N GLY A 38 7.00 -16.56 -16.52
CA GLY A 38 7.98 -15.57 -17.00
C GLY A 38 9.04 -15.29 -15.95
N GLN A 39 9.11 -14.05 -15.46
CA GLN A 39 10.02 -13.66 -14.38
C GLN A 39 9.42 -13.83 -12.99
N GLY A 40 8.18 -14.28 -12.88
CA GLY A 40 7.46 -14.46 -11.64
C GLY A 40 6.90 -13.14 -11.07
N HIS A 41 5.83 -13.28 -10.29
CA HIS A 41 5.23 -12.16 -9.56
C HIS A 41 4.47 -12.64 -8.33
N TRP A 42 4.32 -11.75 -7.35
CA TRP A 42 3.37 -11.90 -6.26
C TRP A 42 2.16 -11.02 -6.50
N SER A 43 0.99 -11.46 -6.06
CA SER A 43 -0.22 -10.63 -6.07
C SER A 43 -1.10 -10.95 -4.86
N GLY A 44 -1.85 -9.97 -4.38
CA GLY A 44 -2.73 -10.10 -3.23
C GLY A 44 -2.83 -8.80 -2.46
N HIS A 45 -3.09 -8.90 -1.14
CA HIS A 45 -3.29 -7.73 -0.29
C HIS A 45 -2.26 -7.67 0.84
N LEU A 46 -1.74 -6.47 1.08
CA LEU A 46 -0.99 -6.17 2.30
C LEU A 46 -1.95 -5.86 3.44
N PRO A 47 -1.61 -6.20 4.69
CA PRO A 47 -2.36 -5.76 5.86
C PRO A 47 -2.44 -4.24 5.95
N MET A 48 -3.42 -3.71 6.68
CA MET A 48 -3.54 -2.26 6.93
C MET A 48 -2.36 -1.72 7.72
N TRP A 49 -1.87 -2.48 8.70
CA TRP A 49 -0.78 -2.08 9.59
C TRP A 49 0.22 -3.22 9.84
N PRO A 50 1.15 -3.49 8.92
CA PRO A 50 2.19 -4.51 9.13
C PRO A 50 3.43 -3.97 9.84
N LEU A 51 3.39 -2.72 10.38
CA LEU A 51 4.56 -2.07 10.96
C LEU A 51 4.84 -2.61 12.37
N ASP A 52 6.12 -2.71 12.73
CA ASP A 52 6.58 -3.21 14.04
C ASP A 52 6.47 -2.11 15.14
N ARG A 53 5.26 -1.57 15.29
CA ARG A 53 4.87 -0.61 16.33
C ARG A 53 3.35 -0.60 16.49
N PRO A 54 2.81 -0.12 17.63
CA PRO A 54 1.37 -0.09 17.86
C PRO A 54 0.62 0.64 16.74
N GLU A 55 -0.50 0.05 16.33
CA GLU A 55 -1.41 0.68 15.37
C GLU A 55 -2.04 1.93 16.00
N PRO A 56 -1.91 3.13 15.40
CA PRO A 56 -2.57 4.32 15.89
C PRO A 56 -4.08 4.25 15.68
N PRO A 57 -4.87 4.94 16.51
CA PRO A 57 -6.32 5.00 16.34
C PRO A 57 -6.69 5.65 15.00
N GLY A 58 -7.71 5.11 14.32
CA GLY A 58 -8.24 5.65 13.08
C GLY A 58 -7.66 5.04 11.80
N VAL A 59 -6.71 4.11 11.88
CA VAL A 59 -6.17 3.42 10.69
C VAL A 59 -7.27 2.73 9.89
N THR A 60 -8.17 2.01 10.55
CA THR A 60 -9.28 1.32 9.91
C THR A 60 -10.18 2.29 9.14
N ASP A 61 -10.50 3.43 9.71
CA ASP A 61 -11.36 4.44 9.09
C ASP A 61 -10.63 5.14 7.93
N LEU A 62 -9.37 5.52 8.14
CA LEU A 62 -8.51 6.12 7.11
C LEU A 62 -8.38 5.22 5.88
N LEU A 63 -8.23 3.92 6.08
CA LEU A 63 -8.02 2.94 5.02
C LEU A 63 -9.31 2.26 4.55
N HIS A 64 -10.46 2.66 5.11
CA HIS A 64 -11.79 2.05 4.83
C HIS A 64 -11.81 0.53 5.04
N GLY A 65 -11.14 0.06 6.10
CA GLY A 65 -11.08 -1.35 6.47
C GLY A 65 -10.26 -2.23 5.54
N ARG A 66 -9.47 -1.66 4.62
CA ARG A 66 -8.70 -2.43 3.63
C ARG A 66 -7.25 -1.94 3.52
N GLY A 67 -6.32 -2.90 3.49
CA GLY A 67 -4.92 -2.63 3.20
C GLY A 67 -4.69 -2.27 1.72
N LEU A 68 -3.53 -2.61 1.20
CA LEU A 68 -3.15 -2.31 -0.18
C LEU A 68 -3.16 -3.58 -1.04
N GLY A 69 -4.01 -3.61 -2.07
CA GLY A 69 -3.92 -4.61 -3.15
C GLY A 69 -2.71 -4.31 -4.03
N ILE A 70 -1.85 -5.30 -4.28
CA ILE A 70 -0.60 -5.11 -5.04
C ILE A 70 -0.30 -6.23 -6.02
N ALA A 71 0.55 -5.89 -7.00
CA ALA A 71 1.39 -6.84 -7.72
C ALA A 71 2.87 -6.49 -7.52
N VAL A 72 3.70 -7.50 -7.23
CA VAL A 72 5.16 -7.37 -7.14
C VAL A 72 5.77 -8.13 -8.30
N SER A 73 6.36 -7.43 -9.24
CA SER A 73 6.92 -8.01 -10.46
C SER A 73 8.44 -8.00 -10.45
N TYR A 74 9.03 -9.13 -10.80
CA TYR A 74 10.46 -9.27 -10.91
C TYR A 74 10.95 -9.00 -12.33
N SER A 75 12.17 -8.49 -12.46
CA SER A 75 12.89 -8.42 -13.72
C SER A 75 13.87 -9.60 -13.86
N ALA A 76 14.37 -9.83 -15.06
CA ALA A 76 15.43 -10.82 -15.28
C ALA A 76 16.75 -10.46 -14.56
N ALA A 77 16.92 -9.20 -14.15
CA ALA A 77 18.09 -8.72 -13.43
C ALA A 77 17.95 -8.82 -11.90
N TYR A 78 16.86 -9.37 -11.38
CA TYR A 78 16.73 -9.62 -9.96
C TYR A 78 17.72 -10.72 -9.51
N PRO A 79 18.40 -10.59 -8.36
CA PRO A 79 18.21 -9.61 -7.28
C PRO A 79 19.05 -8.32 -7.41
N VAL A 80 19.78 -8.12 -8.50
CA VAL A 80 20.60 -6.89 -8.69
C VAL A 80 19.72 -5.66 -8.84
N VAL A 81 18.56 -5.80 -9.49
CA VAL A 81 17.53 -4.76 -9.61
C VAL A 81 16.36 -5.12 -8.71
N SER A 82 15.86 -4.13 -7.95
CA SER A 82 14.69 -4.31 -7.09
C SER A 82 13.46 -4.75 -7.87
N PRO A 83 12.54 -5.53 -7.26
CA PRO A 83 11.21 -5.74 -7.84
C PRO A 83 10.43 -4.43 -7.95
N TYR A 84 9.49 -4.38 -8.88
CA TYR A 84 8.51 -3.31 -8.98
C TYR A 84 7.27 -3.67 -8.17
N VAL A 85 6.79 -2.73 -7.37
CA VAL A 85 5.53 -2.85 -6.63
C VAL A 85 4.50 -1.95 -7.29
N VAL A 86 3.41 -2.53 -7.79
CA VAL A 86 2.32 -1.81 -8.46
C VAL A 86 1.09 -1.85 -7.56
N PRO A 87 0.54 -0.70 -7.13
CA PRO A 87 -0.70 -0.63 -6.37
C PRO A 87 -1.90 -0.93 -7.27
N LEU A 88 -2.76 -1.86 -6.86
CA LEU A 88 -3.93 -2.30 -7.60
C LEU A 88 -5.24 -1.85 -6.95
N ASP A 89 -5.30 -1.82 -5.61
CA ASP A 89 -6.45 -1.38 -4.83
C ASP A 89 -6.00 -0.74 -3.51
N PRO A 90 -6.16 0.59 -3.35
CA PRO A 90 -6.63 1.54 -4.35
C PRO A 90 -5.61 1.74 -5.47
N LYS A 91 -6.12 1.82 -6.70
CA LYS A 91 -5.29 2.20 -7.86
C LYS A 91 -5.17 3.73 -7.93
N PRO A 92 -3.94 4.29 -8.05
CA PRO A 92 -3.76 5.72 -8.27
C PRO A 92 -4.42 6.20 -9.56
N LEU A 93 -4.93 7.42 -9.55
CA LEU A 93 -5.48 8.08 -10.73
C LEU A 93 -4.35 8.56 -11.66
N ALA A 94 -4.67 8.85 -12.91
CA ALA A 94 -3.66 9.28 -13.90
C ALA A 94 -2.91 10.56 -13.46
N GLU A 95 -3.59 11.51 -12.84
CA GLU A 95 -3.00 12.73 -12.27
C GLU A 95 -2.14 12.49 -11.02
N GLU A 96 -2.24 11.32 -10.41
CA GLU A 96 -1.47 10.91 -9.24
C GLU A 96 -0.17 10.19 -9.61
N LEU A 97 0.08 9.94 -10.89
CA LEU A 97 1.30 9.32 -11.38
C LEU A 97 2.48 10.32 -11.38
N THR A 98 2.85 10.79 -10.18
CA THR A 98 3.95 11.73 -9.97
C THR A 98 4.87 11.27 -8.84
N GLN A 99 6.19 11.32 -9.08
CA GLN A 99 7.21 10.90 -8.10
C GLN A 99 7.28 11.83 -6.88
N THR A 100 7.09 13.14 -7.08
CA THR A 100 7.33 14.15 -6.04
C THR A 100 6.21 14.21 -5.01
N ARG A 101 4.97 14.06 -5.45
CA ARG A 101 3.81 14.20 -4.57
C ARG A 101 3.24 12.87 -4.10
N TRP A 102 3.06 11.94 -5.04
CA TRP A 102 2.34 10.68 -4.79
C TRP A 102 3.27 9.48 -4.71
N HIS A 103 4.55 9.67 -4.96
CA HIS A 103 5.56 8.60 -5.04
C HIS A 103 5.13 7.45 -5.94
N VAL A 104 4.54 7.79 -7.09
CA VAL A 104 4.14 6.84 -8.14
C VAL A 104 4.85 7.21 -9.44
N LEU A 105 5.45 6.22 -10.07
CA LEU A 105 6.14 6.36 -11.35
C LEU A 105 5.15 6.40 -12.51
N GLY A 106 5.56 6.92 -13.67
CA GLY A 106 4.74 6.94 -14.88
C GLY A 106 4.34 5.56 -15.41
N ASN A 107 5.00 4.49 -14.97
CA ASN A 107 4.65 3.09 -15.26
C ASN A 107 3.76 2.46 -14.18
N GLU A 108 3.11 3.27 -13.35
CA GLU A 108 2.23 2.89 -12.24
C GLU A 108 2.93 2.22 -11.04
N ALA A 109 4.23 1.95 -11.10
CA ALA A 109 4.96 1.38 -9.96
C ALA A 109 5.20 2.42 -8.86
N LEU A 110 5.25 1.98 -7.61
CA LEU A 110 5.59 2.82 -6.47
C LEU A 110 7.06 3.24 -6.52
N CYS A 111 7.33 4.51 -6.19
CA CYS A 111 8.67 5.03 -5.97
C CYS A 111 9.07 4.80 -4.51
N LEU A 112 9.63 3.62 -4.19
CA LEU A 112 9.94 3.20 -2.82
C LEU A 112 11.39 3.48 -2.41
N PHE A 113 12.18 4.03 -3.32
CA PHE A 113 13.58 4.39 -3.11
C PHE A 113 13.85 5.78 -3.66
N GLN A 114 14.76 6.51 -3.04
CA GLN A 114 15.23 7.79 -3.56
C GLN A 114 16.11 7.58 -4.79
N THR A 115 16.94 6.53 -4.76
CA THR A 115 17.82 6.13 -5.88
C THR A 115 17.82 4.61 -6.02
N GLN A 116 18.22 4.11 -7.20
CA GLN A 116 18.42 2.66 -7.41
C GLN A 116 19.54 2.09 -6.51
N ALA A 117 20.44 2.93 -6.04
CA ALA A 117 21.52 2.52 -5.14
C ALA A 117 21.03 2.19 -3.72
N ASP A 118 19.80 2.58 -3.38
CA ASP A 118 19.18 2.27 -2.07
C ASP A 118 18.69 0.81 -1.98
N TRP A 119 18.70 0.09 -3.10
CA TRP A 119 18.44 -1.34 -3.13
C TRP A 119 19.76 -2.11 -3.08
N ASP A 120 19.93 -2.97 -2.08
CA ASP A 120 21.01 -3.94 -2.01
C ASP A 120 20.50 -5.32 -2.44
N PRO A 121 21.24 -6.08 -3.28
CA PRO A 121 20.83 -7.42 -3.69
C PRO A 121 20.60 -8.40 -2.53
N SER A 122 21.16 -8.13 -1.35
CA SER A 122 20.92 -8.90 -0.13
C SER A 122 19.66 -8.47 0.65
N SER A 123 19.05 -7.32 0.30
CA SER A 123 17.83 -6.81 0.96
C SER A 123 16.67 -7.79 0.85
N SER A 124 15.77 -7.76 1.82
CA SER A 124 14.53 -8.53 1.79
C SER A 124 13.47 -7.84 0.93
N VAL A 125 12.69 -8.62 0.20
CA VAL A 125 11.49 -8.11 -0.50
C VAL A 125 10.45 -7.63 0.52
N THR A 126 10.46 -8.18 1.75
CA THR A 126 9.54 -7.73 2.81
C THR A 126 9.75 -6.27 3.19
N ASP A 127 10.98 -5.73 3.07
CA ASP A 127 11.25 -4.31 3.32
C ASP A 127 10.52 -3.41 2.29
N LEU A 128 10.44 -3.88 1.03
CA LEU A 128 9.64 -3.19 0.00
C LEU A 128 8.15 -3.24 0.32
N LEU A 129 7.66 -4.38 0.80
CA LEU A 129 6.25 -4.57 1.15
C LEU A 129 5.85 -3.68 2.32
N LEU A 130 6.73 -3.53 3.35
CA LEU A 130 6.52 -2.59 4.44
C LEU A 130 6.46 -1.14 3.95
N LYS A 131 7.37 -0.74 3.04
CA LYS A 131 7.34 0.59 2.43
C LYS A 131 6.07 0.81 1.60
N ALA A 132 5.59 -0.21 0.87
CA ALA A 132 4.35 -0.12 0.12
C ALA A 132 3.12 0.01 1.04
N ALA A 133 3.09 -0.69 2.18
CA ALA A 133 2.06 -0.50 3.19
C ALA A 133 2.11 0.90 3.82
N GLY A 134 3.31 1.42 4.11
CA GLY A 134 3.50 2.80 4.55
C GLY A 134 3.00 3.82 3.52
N TRP A 135 3.30 3.59 2.23
CA TRP A 135 2.77 4.39 1.13
C TRP A 135 1.23 4.44 1.14
N ARG A 136 0.56 3.30 1.39
CA ARG A 136 -0.91 3.25 1.46
C ARG A 136 -1.49 4.16 2.54
N ILE A 137 -0.81 4.26 3.68
CA ILE A 137 -1.23 5.12 4.79
C ILE A 137 -1.05 6.59 4.39
N GLU A 138 0.13 6.98 3.90
CA GLU A 138 0.37 8.35 3.44
C GLU A 138 -0.57 8.73 2.28
N TYR A 139 -0.87 7.80 1.37
CA TYR A 139 -1.87 8.00 0.31
C TYR A 139 -3.25 8.34 0.90
N GLY A 140 -3.67 7.64 1.97
CA GLY A 140 -4.89 7.95 2.70
C GLY A 140 -4.87 9.36 3.30
N LEU A 141 -3.75 9.78 3.91
CA LEU A 141 -3.59 11.12 4.49
C LEU A 141 -3.69 12.23 3.43
N LEU A 142 -3.11 12.01 2.24
CA LEU A 142 -3.24 12.94 1.12
C LEU A 142 -4.69 13.00 0.61
N LYS A 143 -5.35 11.87 0.46
CA LYS A 143 -6.77 11.81 0.01
C LYS A 143 -7.71 12.46 1.01
N ALA A 144 -7.42 12.37 2.32
CA ALA A 144 -8.15 13.07 3.37
C ALA A 144 -7.83 14.59 3.45
N GLY A 145 -6.87 15.07 2.67
CA GLY A 145 -6.46 16.47 2.66
C GLY A 145 -5.76 16.96 3.94
N VAL A 146 -5.21 16.04 4.74
CA VAL A 146 -4.42 16.38 5.94
C VAL A 146 -2.97 16.67 5.58
N ARG A 147 -2.52 16.16 4.44
CA ARG A 147 -1.20 16.44 3.88
C ARG A 147 -1.29 16.83 2.41
N THR A 148 -0.26 17.50 1.93
CA THR A 148 -0.12 17.89 0.52
C THR A 148 0.82 16.98 -0.25
N ASP A 149 1.81 16.39 0.42
CA ASP A 149 2.87 15.60 -0.18
C ASP A 149 3.24 14.43 0.74
N MET A 150 3.72 13.33 0.16
CA MET A 150 4.28 12.20 0.91
C MET A 150 5.65 12.56 1.50
N THR A 151 6.07 11.81 2.53
CA THR A 151 7.39 11.97 3.13
C THR A 151 8.46 11.28 2.29
N MET A 152 9.66 11.84 2.28
CA MET A 152 10.80 11.23 1.57
C MET A 152 11.31 9.94 2.23
N ALA A 153 11.18 9.84 3.56
CA ALA A 153 11.65 8.68 4.34
C ALA A 153 10.58 7.59 4.48
N GLY A 154 9.30 7.92 4.23
CA GLY A 154 8.18 7.04 4.54
C GLY A 154 7.94 6.93 6.05
N ILE A 155 6.93 6.17 6.44
CA ILE A 155 6.48 6.05 7.84
C ILE A 155 6.83 4.70 8.49
N VAL A 156 7.61 3.85 7.82
CA VAL A 156 7.90 2.50 8.32
C VAL A 156 8.61 2.54 9.68
N TYR A 157 9.58 3.45 9.81
CA TYR A 157 10.42 3.60 11.01
C TYR A 157 10.21 4.93 11.74
N ASP A 158 9.22 5.74 11.30
CA ASP A 158 8.95 7.09 11.81
C ASP A 158 7.47 7.21 12.18
N ASP A 159 7.19 7.55 13.44
CA ASP A 159 5.85 7.73 13.99
C ASP A 159 5.34 9.18 13.93
N SER A 160 6.11 10.08 13.33
CA SER A 160 5.80 11.53 13.31
C SER A 160 4.46 11.86 12.65
N LEU A 161 3.92 10.97 11.81
CA LEU A 161 2.62 11.14 11.15
C LEU A 161 1.45 10.45 11.87
N ASP A 162 1.69 9.67 12.91
CA ASP A 162 0.64 8.85 13.53
C ASP A 162 -0.50 9.71 14.11
N HIS A 163 -0.20 10.90 14.62
CA HIS A 163 -1.22 11.83 15.11
C HIS A 163 -2.15 12.34 14.01
N LEU A 164 -1.71 12.38 12.75
CA LEU A 164 -2.51 12.80 11.60
C LEU A 164 -3.52 11.73 11.16
N ILE A 165 -3.29 10.46 11.51
CA ILE A 165 -4.17 9.35 11.14
C ILE A 165 -5.55 9.52 11.80
N ALA A 166 -5.58 9.84 13.10
CA ALA A 166 -6.82 10.10 13.82
C ALA A 166 -7.54 11.37 13.30
N GLU A 167 -6.78 12.42 12.96
CA GLU A 167 -7.33 13.62 12.34
C GLU A 167 -7.98 13.32 10.98
N ALA A 168 -7.29 12.56 10.13
CA ALA A 168 -7.79 12.18 8.83
C ALA A 168 -9.04 11.31 8.93
N ALA A 169 -9.05 10.32 9.83
CA ALA A 169 -10.21 9.47 10.09
C ALA A 169 -11.44 10.29 10.51
N THR A 170 -11.24 11.30 11.36
CA THR A 170 -12.32 12.21 11.78
C THR A 170 -12.88 13.02 10.61
N ARG A 171 -12.04 13.48 9.68
CA ARG A 171 -12.49 14.20 8.47
C ARG A 171 -13.26 13.34 7.49
N LEU A 172 -12.94 12.04 7.44
CA LEU A 172 -13.62 11.08 6.56
C LEU A 172 -14.89 10.49 7.17
N ALA A 173 -15.11 10.67 8.48
CA ALA A 173 -16.32 10.21 9.14
C ALA A 173 -17.54 10.92 8.51
N PRO A 174 -18.64 10.18 8.19
CA PRO A 174 -19.87 10.80 7.70
C PRO A 174 -20.37 11.77 8.75
N VAL A 175 -20.72 12.99 8.32
CA VAL A 175 -21.38 13.98 9.18
C VAL A 175 -22.69 13.34 9.64
N ALA A 176 -22.84 13.07 10.94
CA ALA A 176 -24.10 12.61 11.49
C ALA A 176 -25.16 13.68 11.17
N GLU A 177 -26.10 13.36 10.30
CA GLU A 177 -27.27 14.21 10.09
C GLU A 177 -27.98 14.34 11.44
N GLU A 178 -27.93 15.53 12.04
CA GLU A 178 -28.77 15.89 13.15
C GLU A 178 -30.23 15.77 12.70
N THR A 179 -30.84 14.63 13.02
CA THR A 179 -32.26 14.46 12.89
C THR A 179 -32.92 15.41 13.87
N THR A 180 -33.21 16.63 13.45
CA THR A 180 -34.11 17.54 14.13
C THR A 180 -35.50 16.91 14.09
N ALA A 181 -35.81 16.11 15.12
CA ALA A 181 -37.16 15.70 15.39
C ALA A 181 -37.98 16.95 15.75
N THR A 182 -38.65 17.50 14.77
CA THR A 182 -39.69 18.50 14.98
C THR A 182 -40.82 17.81 15.72
N ALA A 183 -40.90 18.07 17.02
CA ALA A 183 -42.06 17.69 17.83
C ALA A 183 -43.26 18.49 17.33
N GLU A 184 -44.13 17.84 16.54
CA GLU A 184 -45.44 18.32 16.18
C GLU A 184 -46.31 18.20 17.43
N GLN A 185 -46.54 19.31 18.12
CA GLN A 185 -47.50 19.43 19.19
C GLN A 185 -48.88 19.34 18.58
N ALA A 186 -49.53 18.19 18.79
CA ALA A 186 -50.95 18.05 18.57
C ALA A 186 -51.68 18.88 19.63
N GLU A 187 -52.22 20.04 19.26
CA GLU A 187 -53.25 20.73 20.04
C GLU A 187 -54.56 19.96 19.96
N GLU A 188 -54.94 19.31 21.05
CA GLU A 188 -56.30 18.87 21.32
C GLU A 188 -57.18 20.11 21.51
N GLY A 189 -57.98 20.41 20.50
CA GLY A 189 -59.09 21.37 20.60
C GLY A 189 -60.35 20.71 21.10
N THR A 190 -60.64 20.82 22.36
CA THR A 190 -61.92 20.60 22.98
C THR A 190 -62.95 21.64 22.50
N THR A 191 -64.09 21.22 21.99
CA THR A 191 -65.36 22.00 22.21
C THR A 191 -66.58 21.16 21.90
N ARG A 192 -67.42 21.00 22.94
CA ARG A 192 -68.87 20.84 23.03
C ARG A 192 -69.59 20.04 21.99
#